data_dbd35f2f2f9ec4b48ce8a6cc87ee5e79
#
_entry.id   dbd35f2f2f9ec4b48ce8a6cc87ee5e79
#
_cell.length_a   1.000
_cell.length_b   1.000
_cell.length_c   1.000
_cell.angle_alpha   90.00
_cell.angle_beta   90.00
_cell.angle_gamma   90.00
#
_symmetry.space_group_name_H-M   'P 1'
#
loop_
_entity.id
_entity.type
_entity.pdbx_description
1 polymer ?
#
loop_
_entity_poly.entity_id
_entity_poly.type
_entity_poly.pdbx_seq_one_letter_code
_entity_poly.pdbx_strand_id
1 'polypeptide(L)'
;MVSKGLLFCLACCCLPAFAASSTARGNYRENATPWSHIQQPVEHPTSEAVGGYANGCQLKAQALPEHGEGYHDIRRSRNRFYAQPQTIEMVQYIGRHLAEKYDEEILIGDLSQPAGGLMSYAHVSHQNGLDVDLYFATTKKNMPPDRMYESPGNEVLYELGDRAAGVMHEGRFRPIFRDALFLAAIHPNTARIFINPVIKLHLCQTEADTSWLHKLRPISGHNSHFHVRLLCKGSLCENQPPVPAGDGCDADLEQWVFDQSEAFSNPKPRPPKKPGKPRRKKPLPEICRNILSQHGGQ
;
A
#
# COMPACT_ATOMS: atom_id res chain seq x y z
N MET A 1 65.30 27.21 -34.25
CA MET A 1 64.83 26.81 -32.90
C MET A 1 63.40 26.28 -33.10
N VAL A 2 63.26 24.97 -33.06
CA VAL A 2 61.97 24.29 -33.32
C VAL A 2 61.41 23.80 -32.02
N SER A 3 60.24 24.34 -31.64
CA SER A 3 59.51 23.92 -30.42
C SER A 3 58.53 22.76 -30.79
N LYS A 4 58.72 21.65 -30.12
CA LYS A 4 57.86 20.47 -30.24
C LYS A 4 56.66 20.62 -29.33
N GLY A 5 55.45 20.72 -29.89
CA GLY A 5 54.19 20.66 -29.15
C GLY A 5 53.82 19.20 -28.86
N LEU A 6 53.56 18.90 -27.59
CA LEU A 6 53.10 17.59 -27.11
C LEU A 6 51.59 17.55 -27.18
N LEU A 7 51.03 16.65 -28.00
CA LEU A 7 49.61 16.34 -28.05
C LEU A 7 49.23 15.40 -26.93
N PHE A 8 48.41 15.87 -25.98
CA PHE A 8 47.78 15.00 -24.96
C PHE A 8 46.46 14.45 -25.52
N CYS A 9 46.43 13.16 -25.78
CA CYS A 9 45.22 12.44 -26.15
C CYS A 9 44.43 12.13 -24.87
N LEU A 10 43.30 12.84 -24.61
CA LEU A 10 42.35 12.46 -23.58
C LEU A 10 41.55 11.25 -24.06
N ALA A 11 41.86 10.11 -23.51
CA ALA A 11 41.01 8.90 -23.66
C ALA A 11 39.72 9.09 -22.84
N CYS A 12 38.61 9.27 -23.52
CA CYS A 12 37.29 9.34 -22.97
C CYS A 12 36.86 7.92 -22.57
N CYS A 13 36.98 7.56 -21.27
CA CYS A 13 36.42 6.33 -20.72
C CYS A 13 34.91 6.44 -20.64
N CYS A 14 34.19 5.98 -21.65
CA CYS A 14 32.76 5.73 -21.56
C CYS A 14 32.50 4.51 -20.68
N LEU A 15 31.99 4.75 -19.47
CA LEU A 15 31.48 3.69 -18.59
C LEU A 15 30.06 3.31 -19.04
N PRO A 16 29.79 2.05 -19.34
CA PRO A 16 28.40 1.60 -19.52
C PRO A 16 27.81 1.24 -18.14
N ALA A 17 27.16 2.19 -17.51
CA ALA A 17 26.34 1.91 -16.34
C ALA A 17 24.91 2.44 -16.57
N PHE A 18 23.93 1.61 -16.23
CA PHE A 18 22.49 1.85 -16.17
C PHE A 18 21.59 1.26 -17.30
N ALA A 19 21.83 0.04 -17.75
CA ALA A 19 20.82 -0.67 -18.56
C ALA A 19 19.94 -1.65 -17.76
N ALA A 20 20.35 -2.09 -16.56
CA ALA A 20 19.64 -3.15 -15.82
C ALA A 20 18.43 -2.66 -14.99
N SER A 21 18.29 -1.35 -14.73
CA SER A 21 17.17 -0.80 -13.95
C SER A 21 15.95 -0.48 -14.82
N SER A 22 16.13 -0.26 -16.11
CA SER A 22 15.04 0.13 -17.02
C SER A 22 14.17 -1.06 -17.46
N THR A 23 14.75 -2.24 -17.63
CA THR A 23 14.02 -3.43 -18.11
C THR A 23 13.03 -3.97 -17.08
N ALA A 24 13.39 -4.00 -15.79
CA ALA A 24 12.49 -4.50 -14.76
C ALA A 24 11.28 -3.56 -14.53
N ARG A 25 11.48 -2.24 -14.65
CA ARG A 25 10.40 -1.26 -14.57
C ARG A 25 9.56 -1.23 -15.84
N GLY A 26 10.16 -1.43 -17.02
CA GLY A 26 9.46 -1.55 -18.29
C GLY A 26 8.48 -2.73 -18.27
N ASN A 27 8.95 -3.91 -17.93
CA ASN A 27 8.11 -5.12 -17.85
C ASN A 27 6.98 -5.00 -16.81
N TYR A 28 7.20 -4.27 -15.71
CA TYR A 28 6.14 -4.04 -14.72
C TYR A 28 5.03 -3.16 -15.29
N ARG A 29 5.37 -2.05 -15.95
CA ARG A 29 4.40 -1.14 -16.57
C ARG A 29 3.65 -1.81 -17.72
N GLU A 30 4.33 -2.53 -18.59
CA GLU A 30 3.74 -3.28 -19.70
C GLU A 30 2.67 -4.27 -19.22
N ASN A 31 2.94 -5.00 -18.12
CA ASN A 31 1.98 -5.94 -17.55
C ASN A 31 0.81 -5.27 -16.81
N ALA A 32 0.97 -4.02 -16.37
CA ALA A 32 -0.05 -3.29 -15.64
C ALA A 32 -0.95 -2.45 -16.58
N THR A 33 -0.44 -2.01 -17.72
CA THR A 33 -1.16 -1.16 -18.67
C THR A 33 -2.52 -1.75 -19.09
N PRO A 34 -2.64 -3.05 -19.46
CA PRO A 34 -3.93 -3.61 -19.84
C PRO A 34 -4.99 -3.50 -18.76
N TRP A 35 -4.65 -3.63 -17.48
CA TRP A 35 -5.57 -3.46 -16.37
C TRP A 35 -6.08 -2.03 -16.23
N SER A 36 -5.21 -1.05 -16.46
CA SER A 36 -5.58 0.38 -16.38
C SER A 36 -6.50 0.84 -17.51
N HIS A 37 -6.61 0.08 -18.59
CA HIS A 37 -7.56 0.36 -19.67
C HIS A 37 -8.99 -0.05 -19.32
N ILE A 38 -9.20 -0.92 -18.35
CA ILE A 38 -10.52 -1.33 -17.88
C ILE A 38 -11.06 -0.27 -16.93
N GLN A 39 -11.93 0.60 -17.45
CA GLN A 39 -12.41 1.80 -16.73
C GLN A 39 -13.67 1.54 -15.90
N GLN A 40 -14.36 0.42 -16.11
CA GLN A 40 -15.60 0.06 -15.42
C GLN A 40 -15.48 -1.34 -14.81
N PRO A 41 -16.21 -1.63 -13.73
CA PRO A 41 -16.30 -2.98 -13.19
C PRO A 41 -16.72 -4.01 -14.23
N VAL A 42 -16.14 -5.19 -14.16
CA VAL A 42 -16.53 -6.32 -15.01
C VAL A 42 -17.87 -6.86 -14.54
N GLU A 43 -18.83 -6.95 -15.45
CA GLU A 43 -20.16 -7.49 -15.15
C GLU A 43 -20.10 -8.97 -14.77
N HIS A 44 -20.78 -9.30 -13.68
CA HIS A 44 -20.91 -10.67 -13.17
C HIS A 44 -22.16 -10.77 -12.26
N PRO A 45 -22.81 -11.93 -12.14
CA PRO A 45 -23.97 -12.10 -11.26
C PRO A 45 -23.66 -11.73 -9.78
N THR A 46 -22.48 -12.10 -9.29
CA THR A 46 -22.05 -11.89 -7.91
C THR A 46 -20.74 -11.08 -7.85
N SER A 47 -20.51 -10.36 -6.75
CA SER A 47 -19.23 -9.74 -6.49
C SER A 47 -18.23 -10.80 -6.02
N GLU A 48 -17.09 -10.93 -6.71
CA GLU A 48 -16.10 -11.97 -6.42
C GLU A 48 -14.67 -11.40 -6.42
N ALA A 49 -13.94 -11.69 -5.37
CA ALA A 49 -12.49 -11.58 -5.37
C ALA A 49 -11.90 -12.85 -6.01
N VAL A 50 -10.94 -12.71 -6.91
CA VAL A 50 -10.32 -13.84 -7.63
C VAL A 50 -8.81 -13.89 -7.37
N GLY A 51 -8.29 -15.06 -7.06
CA GLY A 51 -6.86 -15.28 -6.82
C GLY A 51 -6.35 -14.64 -5.54
N GLY A 52 -5.07 -14.27 -5.52
CA GLY A 52 -4.43 -13.66 -4.37
C GLY A 52 -4.41 -12.13 -4.43
N TYR A 53 -4.07 -11.50 -3.31
CA TYR A 53 -4.00 -10.05 -3.17
C TYR A 53 -2.98 -9.37 -4.12
N ALA A 54 -1.93 -10.09 -4.52
CA ALA A 54 -0.87 -9.63 -5.43
C ALA A 54 -0.79 -10.44 -6.73
N ASN A 55 -1.79 -11.28 -7.00
CA ASN A 55 -1.91 -12.06 -8.23
C ASN A 55 -3.39 -12.43 -8.40
N GLY A 56 -4.23 -11.44 -8.68
CA GLY A 56 -5.67 -11.60 -8.73
C GLY A 56 -6.36 -10.53 -9.55
N CYS A 57 -7.69 -10.58 -9.52
CA CYS A 57 -8.61 -9.61 -10.10
C CYS A 57 -9.93 -9.63 -9.33
N GLN A 58 -10.89 -8.82 -9.74
CA GLN A 58 -12.21 -8.79 -9.12
C GLN A 58 -13.34 -8.69 -10.18
N LEU A 59 -14.47 -9.27 -9.84
CA LEU A 59 -15.69 -9.24 -10.62
C LEU A 59 -16.76 -8.43 -9.88
N LYS A 60 -17.57 -7.68 -10.60
CA LYS A 60 -18.69 -6.87 -10.09
C LYS A 60 -18.26 -6.05 -8.85
N ALA A 61 -17.11 -5.38 -8.96
CA ALA A 61 -16.62 -4.50 -7.91
C ALA A 61 -17.57 -3.34 -7.66
N GLN A 62 -17.63 -2.88 -6.41
CA GLN A 62 -18.40 -1.70 -6.04
C GLN A 62 -17.48 -0.50 -5.88
N ALA A 63 -17.96 0.66 -6.30
CA ALA A 63 -17.27 1.92 -6.04
C ALA A 63 -17.50 2.37 -4.59
N LEU A 64 -16.43 2.73 -3.87
CA LEU A 64 -16.57 3.46 -2.61
C LEU A 64 -17.16 4.85 -2.93
N PRO A 65 -18.24 5.28 -2.27
CA PRO A 65 -18.70 6.68 -2.36
C PRO A 65 -17.57 7.65 -1.98
N GLU A 66 -17.49 8.78 -2.67
CA GLU A 66 -16.47 9.79 -2.40
C GLU A 66 -16.54 10.31 -0.97
N HIS A 67 -17.76 10.47 -0.48
CA HIS A 67 -18.06 10.87 0.89
C HIS A 67 -18.89 9.81 1.59
N GLY A 68 -18.62 9.62 2.87
CA GLY A 68 -19.45 8.85 3.78
C GLY A 68 -19.29 9.36 5.19
N GLU A 69 -20.11 8.85 6.09
CA GLU A 69 -20.04 9.23 7.49
C GLU A 69 -18.66 8.91 8.06
N GLY A 70 -17.90 9.95 8.43
CA GLY A 70 -16.58 9.86 9.05
C GLY A 70 -15.42 9.49 8.12
N TYR A 71 -15.63 9.44 6.81
CA TYR A 71 -14.55 9.24 5.85
C TYR A 71 -14.71 10.06 4.56
N HIS A 72 -13.58 10.32 3.90
CA HIS A 72 -13.50 10.93 2.58
C HIS A 72 -12.50 10.17 1.71
N ASP A 73 -12.94 9.70 0.53
CA ASP A 73 -12.10 8.99 -0.44
C ASP A 73 -11.35 9.99 -1.33
N ILE A 74 -10.03 9.87 -1.40
CA ILE A 74 -9.13 10.77 -2.12
C ILE A 74 -8.53 10.14 -3.37
N ARG A 75 -7.94 10.97 -4.24
CA ARG A 75 -7.21 10.53 -5.45
C ARG A 75 -8.08 9.79 -6.45
N ARG A 76 -9.34 10.16 -6.55
CA ARG A 76 -10.31 9.53 -7.46
C ARG A 76 -9.90 9.55 -8.93
N SER A 77 -9.06 10.53 -9.34
CA SER A 77 -8.46 10.57 -10.68
C SER A 77 -7.61 9.33 -11.04
N ARG A 78 -7.19 8.54 -10.04
CA ARG A 78 -6.47 7.28 -10.24
C ARG A 78 -7.37 6.11 -10.66
N ASN A 79 -8.69 6.25 -10.54
CA ASN A 79 -9.69 5.19 -10.76
C ASN A 79 -9.44 3.94 -9.90
N ARG A 80 -9.08 4.13 -8.61
CA ARG A 80 -8.71 3.07 -7.65
C ARG A 80 -9.58 3.06 -6.40
N PHE A 81 -10.84 3.36 -6.56
CA PHE A 81 -11.84 3.41 -5.49
C PHE A 81 -12.86 2.27 -5.55
N TYR A 82 -12.50 1.17 -6.21
CA TYR A 82 -13.34 -0.02 -6.33
C TYR A 82 -12.87 -1.13 -5.41
N ALA A 83 -13.82 -1.87 -4.85
CA ALA A 83 -13.50 -3.01 -3.99
C ALA A 83 -14.64 -4.03 -3.94
N GLN A 84 -14.42 -5.12 -3.23
CA GLN A 84 -15.46 -6.05 -2.86
C GLN A 84 -16.37 -5.43 -1.78
N PRO A 85 -17.68 -5.81 -1.74
CA PRO A 85 -18.66 -5.24 -0.80
C PRO A 85 -18.17 -5.21 0.65
N GLN A 86 -17.56 -6.29 1.12
CA GLN A 86 -17.03 -6.39 2.49
C GLN A 86 -15.92 -5.38 2.80
N THR A 87 -15.17 -4.92 1.79
CA THR A 87 -14.15 -3.87 1.96
C THR A 87 -14.82 -2.50 2.10
N ILE A 88 -15.84 -2.23 1.28
CA ILE A 88 -16.65 -1.02 1.38
C ILE A 88 -17.35 -0.95 2.76
N GLU A 89 -17.97 -2.04 3.19
CA GLU A 89 -18.65 -2.16 4.48
C GLU A 89 -17.69 -1.88 5.66
N MET A 90 -16.45 -2.39 5.58
CA MET A 90 -15.43 -2.17 6.61
C MET A 90 -15.01 -0.68 6.68
N VAL A 91 -14.81 -0.01 5.54
CA VAL A 91 -14.52 1.43 5.50
C VAL A 91 -15.67 2.23 6.13
N GLN A 92 -16.90 1.92 5.75
CA GLN A 92 -18.11 2.56 6.31
C GLN A 92 -18.28 2.26 7.80
N TYR A 93 -17.95 1.06 8.26
CA TYR A 93 -17.96 0.70 9.68
C TYR A 93 -16.99 1.58 10.47
N ILE A 94 -15.74 1.70 10.01
CA ILE A 94 -14.73 2.55 10.67
C ILE A 94 -15.19 4.00 10.66
N GLY A 95 -15.64 4.52 9.52
CA GLY A 95 -16.09 5.90 9.40
C GLY A 95 -17.20 6.25 10.39
N ARG A 96 -18.29 5.45 10.46
CA ARG A 96 -19.40 5.70 11.39
C ARG A 96 -18.94 5.77 12.84
N HIS A 97 -18.09 4.84 13.30
CA HIS A 97 -17.60 4.86 14.68
C HIS A 97 -16.67 6.05 14.96
N LEU A 98 -15.91 6.50 13.97
CA LEU A 98 -15.10 7.73 14.11
C LEU A 98 -15.99 8.98 14.18
N ALA A 99 -17.06 9.05 13.37
CA ALA A 99 -17.99 10.19 13.34
C ALA A 99 -18.79 10.37 14.64
N GLU A 100 -18.96 9.31 15.44
CA GLU A 100 -19.56 9.39 16.77
C GLU A 100 -18.69 10.17 17.77
N LYS A 101 -17.39 10.27 17.52
CA LYS A 101 -16.40 10.78 18.47
C LYS A 101 -15.63 12.01 17.96
N TYR A 102 -15.50 12.16 16.63
CA TYR A 102 -14.67 13.17 16.00
C TYR A 102 -15.47 14.01 15.00
N ASP A 103 -15.25 15.32 14.97
CA ASP A 103 -15.78 16.23 13.94
C ASP A 103 -14.83 16.33 12.74
N GLU A 104 -14.27 15.18 12.36
CA GLU A 104 -13.32 15.02 11.26
C GLU A 104 -13.60 13.72 10.51
N GLU A 105 -13.20 13.69 9.25
CA GLU A 105 -13.29 12.52 8.35
C GLU A 105 -11.90 11.99 8.06
N ILE A 106 -11.69 10.68 8.27
CA ILE A 106 -10.43 10.04 7.90
C ILE A 106 -10.32 9.92 6.37
N LEU A 107 -9.12 10.11 5.84
CA LEU A 107 -8.89 10.02 4.40
C LEU A 107 -8.64 8.56 3.99
N ILE A 108 -9.41 8.12 2.99
CA ILE A 108 -9.25 6.80 2.37
C ILE A 108 -8.46 6.97 1.08
N GLY A 109 -7.47 6.14 0.88
CA GLY A 109 -6.64 6.15 -0.32
C GLY A 109 -6.99 5.05 -1.31
N ASP A 110 -5.98 4.56 -2.04
CA ASP A 110 -6.19 3.54 -3.07
C ASP A 110 -6.84 2.26 -2.48
N LEU A 111 -7.95 1.83 -3.08
CA LEU A 111 -8.52 0.49 -2.92
C LEU A 111 -8.01 -0.38 -4.08
N SER A 112 -8.85 -0.63 -5.08
CA SER A 112 -8.48 -1.38 -6.27
C SER A 112 -8.98 -0.69 -7.54
N GLN A 113 -8.46 -1.13 -8.70
CA GLN A 113 -8.99 -0.75 -10.02
C GLN A 113 -10.35 -1.44 -10.27
N PRO A 114 -11.19 -0.99 -11.23
CA PRO A 114 -12.52 -1.55 -11.49
C PRO A 114 -12.54 -3.07 -11.66
N ALA A 115 -11.60 -3.63 -12.41
CA ALA A 115 -11.43 -5.08 -12.61
C ALA A 115 -10.34 -5.69 -11.69
N GLY A 116 -9.77 -4.91 -10.80
CA GLY A 116 -8.60 -5.34 -10.03
C GLY A 116 -7.33 -5.38 -10.86
N GLY A 117 -6.48 -6.39 -10.59
CA GLY A 117 -5.26 -6.62 -11.32
C GLY A 117 -4.11 -5.69 -10.96
N LEU A 118 -2.99 -5.86 -11.65
CA LEU A 118 -1.75 -5.16 -11.36
C LEU A 118 -1.86 -3.65 -11.64
N MET A 119 -1.52 -2.84 -10.66
CA MET A 119 -1.45 -1.38 -10.83
C MET A 119 -0.12 -0.95 -11.44
N SER A 120 -0.12 0.12 -12.22
CA SER A 120 1.08 0.63 -12.92
C SER A 120 2.15 1.20 -11.99
N TYR A 121 1.78 1.62 -10.79
CA TYR A 121 2.66 2.18 -9.76
C TYR A 121 2.03 2.07 -8.36
N ALA A 122 2.82 2.30 -7.35
CA ALA A 122 2.54 2.33 -5.91
C ALA A 122 2.30 0.96 -5.29
N HIS A 123 1.37 0.15 -5.78
CA HIS A 123 0.94 -1.07 -5.11
C HIS A 123 1.29 -2.32 -5.90
N VAL A 124 1.81 -3.34 -5.20
CA VAL A 124 1.98 -4.70 -5.72
C VAL A 124 0.73 -5.54 -5.45
N SER A 125 0.05 -5.28 -4.33
CA SER A 125 -1.25 -5.87 -3.97
C SER A 125 -2.43 -5.00 -4.41
N HIS A 126 -3.55 -5.04 -3.72
CA HIS A 126 -4.82 -4.41 -4.11
C HIS A 126 -5.46 -4.99 -5.38
N GLN A 127 -5.06 -6.21 -5.78
CA GLN A 127 -5.46 -6.73 -7.08
C GLN A 127 -6.84 -7.41 -7.08
N ASN A 128 -7.37 -7.82 -5.92
CA ASN A 128 -8.63 -8.57 -5.84
C ASN A 128 -9.73 -7.86 -5.02
N GLY A 129 -9.55 -6.57 -4.71
CA GLY A 129 -10.56 -5.76 -4.03
C GLY A 129 -10.70 -6.01 -2.53
N LEU A 130 -9.74 -6.71 -1.91
CA LEU A 130 -9.73 -7.02 -0.48
C LEU A 130 -8.68 -6.23 0.32
N ASP A 131 -8.07 -5.23 -0.30
CA ASP A 131 -7.08 -4.33 0.30
C ASP A 131 -7.59 -2.89 0.24
N VAL A 132 -7.29 -2.09 1.26
CA VAL A 132 -7.56 -0.65 1.30
C VAL A 132 -6.52 0.06 2.16
N ASP A 133 -6.14 1.28 1.73
CA ASP A 133 -5.25 2.16 2.47
C ASP A 133 -6.07 3.24 3.20
N LEU A 134 -5.83 3.39 4.50
CA LEU A 134 -6.35 4.48 5.32
C LEU A 134 -5.21 5.40 5.74
N TYR A 135 -5.34 6.69 5.44
CA TYR A 135 -4.27 7.65 5.70
C TYR A 135 -4.26 8.15 7.14
N PHE A 136 -3.08 8.43 7.66
CA PHE A 136 -2.91 9.20 8.90
C PHE A 136 -3.11 10.69 8.62
N ALA A 137 -4.26 11.00 8.03
CA ALA A 137 -4.68 12.34 7.64
C ALA A 137 -6.21 12.43 7.71
N THR A 138 -6.71 13.63 7.97
CA THR A 138 -8.14 13.92 8.09
C THR A 138 -8.49 15.19 7.33
N THR A 139 -9.77 15.33 7.02
CA THR A 139 -10.39 16.60 6.65
C THR A 139 -11.46 16.97 7.67
N LYS A 140 -11.89 18.23 7.69
CA LYS A 140 -13.06 18.63 8.47
C LYS A 140 -14.32 18.02 7.88
N LYS A 141 -15.26 17.68 8.74
CA LYS A 141 -16.54 17.10 8.34
C LYS A 141 -17.22 17.93 7.24
N ASN A 142 -17.65 17.26 6.19
CA ASN A 142 -18.29 17.86 5.01
C ASN A 142 -17.43 18.88 4.25
N MET A 143 -16.10 18.85 4.43
CA MET A 143 -15.20 19.68 3.65
C MET A 143 -14.35 18.82 2.72
N PRO A 144 -14.16 19.24 1.45
CA PRO A 144 -13.24 18.53 0.58
C PRO A 144 -11.82 18.58 1.17
N PRO A 145 -11.04 17.50 1.06
CA PRO A 145 -9.65 17.51 1.48
C PRO A 145 -8.85 18.54 0.68
N ASP A 146 -7.73 18.96 1.25
CA ASP A 146 -6.81 19.85 0.55
C ASP A 146 -6.43 19.25 -0.82
N ARG A 147 -6.37 20.10 -1.84
CA ARG A 147 -6.02 19.70 -3.23
C ARG A 147 -4.71 18.93 -3.34
N MET A 148 -3.81 19.08 -2.38
CA MET A 148 -2.57 18.30 -2.31
C MET A 148 -2.82 16.79 -2.25
N TYR A 149 -3.94 16.35 -1.67
CA TYR A 149 -4.31 14.95 -1.60
C TYR A 149 -4.93 14.41 -2.89
N GLU A 150 -5.38 15.31 -3.78
CA GLU A 150 -5.96 14.93 -5.08
C GLU A 150 -4.92 14.88 -6.20
N SER A 151 -3.80 15.60 -6.08
CA SER A 151 -2.80 15.72 -7.15
C SER A 151 -1.89 14.50 -7.21
N PRO A 152 -1.76 13.85 -8.37
CA PRO A 152 -0.76 12.80 -8.58
C PRO A 152 0.65 13.39 -8.39
N GLY A 153 1.43 12.83 -7.48
CA GLY A 153 2.84 13.18 -7.29
C GLY A 153 3.16 14.29 -6.28
N ASN A 154 2.19 15.04 -5.77
CA ASN A 154 2.38 15.97 -4.64
C ASN A 154 2.05 15.29 -3.31
N GLU A 155 2.72 14.19 -3.04
CA GLU A 155 2.57 13.49 -1.78
C GLU A 155 3.41 14.18 -0.69
N VAL A 156 2.88 15.21 -0.07
CA VAL A 156 3.32 15.55 1.28
C VAL A 156 2.76 14.46 2.19
N LEU A 157 3.47 13.34 2.21
CA LEU A 157 3.16 12.23 3.08
C LEU A 157 3.38 12.72 4.52
N TYR A 158 2.33 12.74 5.28
CA TYR A 158 2.41 12.93 6.72
C TYR A 158 3.11 11.71 7.30
N GLU A 159 4.43 11.77 7.35
CA GLU A 159 5.21 10.72 8.01
C GLU A 159 5.01 10.85 9.51
N LEU A 160 4.45 9.81 10.14
CA LEU A 160 4.28 9.77 11.59
C LEU A 160 5.57 9.43 12.32
N GLY A 161 6.46 8.68 11.69
CA GLY A 161 7.70 8.23 12.31
C GLY A 161 8.94 8.93 11.78
N ASP A 162 9.83 9.32 12.67
CA ASP A 162 11.21 9.71 12.32
C ASP A 162 12.04 8.45 12.11
N ARG A 163 12.42 8.19 10.87
CA ARG A 163 13.19 6.98 10.51
C ARG A 163 14.61 7.02 11.03
N ALA A 164 15.19 8.22 11.17
CA ALA A 164 16.57 8.38 11.65
C ALA A 164 16.65 8.16 13.16
N ALA A 165 15.65 8.64 13.89
CA ALA A 165 15.59 8.48 15.34
C ALA A 165 14.90 7.15 15.77
N GLY A 166 14.17 6.48 14.87
CA GLY A 166 13.39 5.28 15.20
C GLY A 166 12.23 5.53 16.15
N VAL A 167 11.72 6.75 16.22
CA VAL A 167 10.65 7.18 17.11
C VAL A 167 9.52 7.86 16.36
N MET A 168 8.38 8.01 17.01
CA MET A 168 7.26 8.79 16.49
C MET A 168 7.56 10.28 16.53
N HIS A 169 7.11 11.02 15.52
CA HIS A 169 7.06 12.46 15.60
C HIS A 169 6.06 12.91 16.67
N GLU A 170 6.52 13.68 17.63
CA GLU A 170 5.70 14.18 18.73
C GLU A 170 4.47 14.93 18.19
N GLY A 171 3.30 14.65 18.79
CA GLY A 171 2.02 15.29 18.45
C GLY A 171 1.40 14.94 17.10
N ARG A 172 2.06 14.14 16.27
CA ARG A 172 1.49 13.74 14.96
C ARG A 172 0.56 12.54 15.02
N PHE A 173 0.79 11.61 15.93
CA PHE A 173 -0.09 10.46 16.12
C PHE A 173 -1.29 10.83 16.98
N ARG A 174 -2.39 11.13 16.32
CA ARG A 174 -3.62 11.65 16.93
C ARG A 174 -4.55 10.52 17.38
N PRO A 175 -5.41 10.75 18.39
CA PRO A 175 -6.36 9.74 18.88
C PRO A 175 -7.23 9.13 17.77
N ILE A 176 -7.67 9.91 16.80
CA ILE A 176 -8.48 9.42 15.67
C ILE A 176 -7.74 8.35 14.85
N PHE A 177 -6.42 8.45 14.69
CA PHE A 177 -5.62 7.46 13.96
C PHE A 177 -5.47 6.17 14.75
N ARG A 178 -5.27 6.30 16.07
CA ARG A 178 -5.26 5.14 16.98
C ARG A 178 -6.60 4.41 16.93
N ASP A 179 -7.71 5.13 17.02
CA ASP A 179 -9.04 4.55 17.01
C ASP A 179 -9.37 3.91 15.65
N ALA A 180 -8.97 4.53 14.54
CA ALA A 180 -9.11 3.94 13.20
C ALA A 180 -8.35 2.61 13.06
N LEU A 181 -7.10 2.54 13.57
CA LEU A 181 -6.32 1.31 13.61
C LEU A 181 -6.97 0.23 14.48
N PHE A 182 -7.44 0.61 15.67
CA PHE A 182 -8.14 -0.29 16.58
C PHE A 182 -9.40 -0.88 15.94
N LEU A 183 -10.28 -0.03 15.39
CA LEU A 183 -11.50 -0.45 14.72
C LEU A 183 -11.20 -1.40 13.53
N ALA A 184 -10.18 -1.06 12.73
CA ALA A 184 -9.74 -1.94 11.66
C ALA A 184 -9.22 -3.29 12.18
N ALA A 185 -8.46 -3.30 13.28
CA ALA A 185 -7.89 -4.51 13.84
C ALA A 185 -8.95 -5.46 14.46
N ILE A 186 -9.94 -4.89 15.17
CA ILE A 186 -10.99 -5.70 15.79
C ILE A 186 -12.08 -6.13 14.78
N HIS A 187 -12.13 -5.52 13.60
CA HIS A 187 -13.14 -5.89 12.60
C HIS A 187 -12.99 -7.36 12.20
N PRO A 188 -14.08 -8.15 12.20
CA PRO A 188 -14.02 -9.61 12.03
C PRO A 188 -13.48 -10.05 10.68
N ASN A 189 -13.62 -9.22 9.66
CA ASN A 189 -13.15 -9.52 8.30
C ASN A 189 -11.68 -9.13 8.07
N THR A 190 -11.01 -8.46 9.01
CA THR A 190 -9.62 -8.08 8.87
C THR A 190 -8.70 -9.28 9.07
N ALA A 191 -7.93 -9.61 8.02
CA ALA A 191 -6.89 -10.63 8.07
C ALA A 191 -5.61 -10.10 8.71
N ARG A 192 -5.16 -8.90 8.31
CA ARG A 192 -3.97 -8.21 8.83
C ARG A 192 -3.96 -6.75 8.43
N ILE A 193 -3.11 -5.98 9.11
CA ILE A 193 -2.87 -4.57 8.81
C ILE A 193 -1.36 -4.40 8.64
N PHE A 194 -0.93 -3.85 7.49
CA PHE A 194 0.46 -3.49 7.29
C PHE A 194 0.71 -2.07 7.76
N ILE A 195 1.75 -1.90 8.57
CA ILE A 195 2.04 -0.63 9.25
C ILE A 195 3.55 -0.45 9.40
N ASN A 196 4.00 0.78 9.52
CA ASN A 196 5.40 1.07 9.80
C ASN A 196 5.84 0.48 11.14
N PRO A 197 7.04 -0.13 11.24
CA PRO A 197 7.52 -0.73 12.49
C PRO A 197 7.67 0.28 13.63
N VAL A 198 8.00 1.55 13.36
CA VAL A 198 8.07 2.61 14.38
C VAL A 198 6.68 2.85 15.00
N ILE A 199 5.63 2.89 14.18
CA ILE A 199 4.24 3.07 14.67
C ILE A 199 3.83 1.84 15.51
N LYS A 200 4.15 0.64 15.04
CA LYS A 200 3.88 -0.59 15.77
C LYS A 200 4.57 -0.59 17.13
N LEU A 201 5.85 -0.24 17.19
CA LEU A 201 6.64 -0.17 18.43
C LEU A 201 6.05 0.87 19.38
N HIS A 202 5.67 2.05 18.88
CA HIS A 202 5.01 3.07 19.69
C HIS A 202 3.72 2.54 20.34
N LEU A 203 2.87 1.85 19.57
CA LEU A 203 1.65 1.23 20.11
C LEU A 203 1.96 0.16 21.16
N CYS A 204 2.99 -0.67 20.95
CA CYS A 204 3.44 -1.63 21.94
C CYS A 204 3.83 -0.99 23.28
N GLN A 205 4.37 0.22 23.24
CA GLN A 205 4.83 0.96 24.42
C GLN A 205 3.73 1.77 25.12
N THR A 206 2.65 2.11 24.40
CA THR A 206 1.63 3.05 24.89
C THR A 206 0.27 2.42 25.13
N GLU A 207 -0.03 1.27 24.52
CA GLU A 207 -1.30 0.57 24.71
C GLU A 207 -1.31 -0.23 26.00
N ALA A 208 -2.35 -0.06 26.81
CA ALA A 208 -2.54 -0.86 28.02
C ALA A 208 -2.97 -2.32 27.70
N ASP A 209 -3.72 -2.51 26.62
CA ASP A 209 -4.08 -3.81 26.05
C ASP A 209 -3.48 -3.94 24.67
N THR A 210 -2.47 -4.80 24.53
CA THR A 210 -1.78 -5.06 23.26
C THR A 210 -2.40 -6.21 22.47
N SER A 211 -3.45 -6.87 22.96
CA SER A 211 -4.04 -8.05 22.34
C SER A 211 -4.51 -7.83 20.90
N TRP A 212 -5.03 -6.63 20.57
CA TRP A 212 -5.48 -6.28 19.23
C TRP A 212 -4.33 -6.03 18.25
N LEU A 213 -3.12 -5.79 18.77
CA LEU A 213 -1.94 -5.52 17.95
C LEU A 213 -1.46 -6.74 17.15
N HIS A 214 -1.93 -7.94 17.45
CA HIS A 214 -1.53 -9.16 16.73
C HIS A 214 -1.77 -9.08 15.21
N LYS A 215 -2.80 -8.37 14.76
CA LYS A 215 -3.08 -8.18 13.33
C LYS A 215 -2.19 -7.13 12.66
N LEU A 216 -1.53 -6.25 13.42
CA LEU A 216 -0.63 -5.24 12.91
C LEU A 216 0.71 -5.87 12.54
N ARG A 217 1.00 -5.92 11.25
CA ARG A 217 2.22 -6.54 10.69
C ARG A 217 3.18 -5.47 10.22
N PRO A 218 4.31 -5.31 10.91
CA PRO A 218 5.29 -4.31 10.53
C PRO A 218 5.86 -4.59 9.14
N ILE A 219 6.00 -3.52 8.36
CA ILE A 219 6.62 -3.54 7.04
C ILE A 219 7.26 -2.17 6.74
N SER A 220 8.34 -2.15 5.98
CA SER A 220 8.97 -0.90 5.55
C SER A 220 8.00 -0.04 4.73
N GLY A 221 8.09 1.27 4.87
CA GLY A 221 7.07 2.19 4.36
C GLY A 221 5.89 2.28 5.34
N HIS A 222 4.68 2.57 4.84
CA HIS A 222 3.44 2.59 5.63
C HIS A 222 3.50 3.53 6.86
N ASN A 223 4.20 4.65 6.71
CA ASN A 223 4.34 5.68 7.74
C ASN A 223 3.39 6.87 7.54
N SER A 224 2.73 6.95 6.39
CA SER A 224 1.69 7.95 6.07
C SER A 224 0.28 7.36 6.04
N HIS A 225 0.17 6.07 5.96
CA HIS A 225 -1.08 5.30 5.92
C HIS A 225 -0.85 3.92 6.52
N PHE A 226 -1.91 3.25 6.87
CA PHE A 226 -1.91 1.82 7.14
C PHE A 226 -2.76 1.10 6.09
N HIS A 227 -2.30 -0.08 5.72
CA HIS A 227 -2.94 -0.90 4.69
C HIS A 227 -3.71 -2.04 5.36
N VAL A 228 -5.01 -2.05 5.22
CA VAL A 228 -5.88 -3.12 5.73
C VAL A 228 -6.10 -4.16 4.66
N ARG A 229 -5.91 -5.41 5.03
CA ARG A 229 -6.20 -6.59 4.21
C ARG A 229 -7.31 -7.39 4.83
N LEU A 230 -8.33 -7.69 4.05
CA LEU A 230 -9.48 -8.47 4.49
C LEU A 230 -9.32 -9.95 4.15
N LEU A 231 -10.04 -10.79 4.87
CA LEU A 231 -10.13 -12.22 4.60
C LEU A 231 -10.85 -12.48 3.27
N CYS A 232 -10.31 -13.37 2.48
CA CYS A 232 -11.06 -13.99 1.38
C CYS A 232 -12.12 -14.93 1.97
N LYS A 233 -13.37 -14.68 1.65
CA LYS A 233 -14.53 -15.52 2.03
C LYS A 233 -15.11 -16.30 0.86
N GLY A 234 -14.77 -15.93 -0.37
CA GLY A 234 -15.22 -16.60 -1.59
C GLY A 234 -14.37 -17.84 -1.92
N SER A 235 -14.89 -18.67 -2.82
CA SER A 235 -14.19 -19.88 -3.30
C SER A 235 -13.13 -19.59 -4.38
N LEU A 236 -13.16 -18.41 -5.00
CA LEU A 236 -12.28 -18.03 -6.11
C LEU A 236 -11.02 -17.31 -5.66
N CYS A 237 -10.93 -16.89 -4.40
CA CYS A 237 -9.79 -16.17 -3.87
C CYS A 237 -9.02 -16.98 -2.80
N GLU A 238 -7.79 -16.53 -2.52
CA GLU A 238 -6.87 -17.22 -1.63
C GLU A 238 -6.46 -16.35 -0.46
N ASN A 239 -6.55 -16.89 0.75
CA ASN A 239 -6.00 -16.26 1.94
C ASN A 239 -4.48 -16.45 2.03
N GLN A 240 -3.81 -15.50 2.63
CA GLN A 240 -2.45 -15.70 3.13
C GLN A 240 -2.47 -16.58 4.39
N PRO A 241 -1.34 -17.21 4.76
CA PRO A 241 -1.22 -17.90 6.05
C PRO A 241 -1.69 -16.99 7.20
N PRO A 242 -2.31 -17.55 8.25
CA PRO A 242 -2.71 -16.79 9.42
C PRO A 242 -1.58 -15.95 9.99
N VAL A 243 -1.92 -14.85 10.66
CA VAL A 243 -0.91 -14.07 11.41
C VAL A 243 -0.35 -14.94 12.55
N PRO A 244 0.94 -14.82 12.89
CA PRO A 244 1.52 -15.51 14.03
C PRO A 244 0.78 -15.18 15.34
N ALA A 245 0.82 -16.10 16.29
CA ALA A 245 0.30 -15.86 17.63
C ALA A 245 1.09 -14.76 18.36
N GLY A 246 0.47 -14.17 19.38
CA GLY A 246 1.03 -13.05 20.14
C GLY A 246 0.82 -11.70 19.49
N ASP A 247 1.05 -10.65 20.24
CA ASP A 247 0.85 -9.26 19.82
C ASP A 247 1.96 -8.73 18.89
N GLY A 248 3.10 -9.42 18.84
CA GLY A 248 4.29 -9.02 18.05
C GLY A 248 5.01 -7.80 18.63
N CYS A 249 4.91 -7.61 19.95
CA CYS A 249 5.62 -6.60 20.73
C CYS A 249 6.83 -7.25 21.41
N ASP A 250 7.81 -7.62 20.64
CA ASP A 250 8.96 -8.40 21.05
C ASP A 250 10.29 -7.72 20.69
N ALA A 251 11.39 -8.29 21.16
CA ALA A 251 12.73 -7.79 20.90
C ALA A 251 13.09 -7.77 19.41
N ASP A 252 12.49 -8.63 18.59
CA ASP A 252 12.71 -8.63 17.14
C ASP A 252 12.16 -7.35 16.50
N LEU A 253 11.03 -6.83 16.98
CA LEU A 253 10.48 -5.55 16.54
C LEU A 253 11.38 -4.38 16.94
N GLU A 254 11.87 -4.37 18.18
CA GLU A 254 12.80 -3.34 18.68
C GLU A 254 14.10 -3.34 17.87
N GLN A 255 14.68 -4.51 17.65
CA GLN A 255 15.87 -4.68 16.82
C GLN A 255 15.64 -4.22 15.38
N TRP A 256 14.48 -4.53 14.80
CA TRP A 256 14.15 -4.08 13.45
C TRP A 256 14.09 -2.55 13.35
N VAL A 257 13.44 -1.88 14.31
CA VAL A 257 13.38 -0.41 14.35
C VAL A 257 14.79 0.17 14.50
N PHE A 258 15.60 -0.39 15.38
CA PHE A 258 16.99 0.01 15.55
C PHE A 258 17.81 -0.15 14.25
N ASP A 259 17.74 -1.30 13.60
CA ASP A 259 18.47 -1.58 12.36
C ASP A 259 18.05 -0.63 11.21
N GLN A 260 16.77 -0.28 11.14
CA GLN A 260 16.26 0.69 10.15
C GLN A 260 16.77 2.10 10.43
N SER A 261 16.77 2.52 11.68
CA SER A 261 17.30 3.81 12.13
C SER A 261 18.80 3.92 11.80
N GLU A 262 19.58 2.90 12.14
CA GLU A 262 21.00 2.82 11.81
C GLU A 262 21.26 2.86 10.29
N ALA A 263 20.50 2.09 9.52
CA ALA A 263 20.64 2.06 8.07
C ALA A 263 20.25 3.38 7.39
N PHE A 264 19.39 4.16 8.02
CA PHE A 264 19.00 5.49 7.55
C PHE A 264 20.04 6.54 7.93
N SER A 265 20.53 6.54 9.18
CA SER A 265 21.48 7.52 9.72
C SER A 265 22.90 7.28 9.23
N ASN A 266 23.29 6.01 9.05
CA ASN A 266 24.61 5.56 8.62
C ASN A 266 24.54 4.67 7.36
N PRO A 267 24.16 5.22 6.19
CA PRO A 267 23.94 4.42 5.00
C PRO A 267 25.25 3.77 4.52
N LYS A 268 25.32 2.46 4.66
CA LYS A 268 26.43 1.67 4.12
C LYS A 268 26.23 1.42 2.61
N PRO A 269 27.32 1.40 1.81
CA PRO A 269 27.22 0.98 0.42
C PRO A 269 26.53 -0.38 0.33
N ARG A 270 25.45 -0.46 -0.46
CA ARG A 270 24.77 -1.74 -0.64
C ARG A 270 25.67 -2.67 -1.43
N PRO A 271 25.94 -3.88 -0.94
CA PRO A 271 26.66 -4.86 -1.73
C PRO A 271 25.91 -5.13 -3.04
N PRO A 272 26.61 -5.39 -4.14
CA PRO A 272 25.94 -5.72 -5.40
C PRO A 272 24.96 -6.89 -5.16
N LYS A 273 23.72 -6.70 -5.60
CA LYS A 273 22.70 -7.76 -5.49
C LYS A 273 23.20 -8.99 -6.24
N LYS A 274 23.46 -10.06 -5.51
CA LYS A 274 23.67 -11.37 -6.17
C LYS A 274 22.42 -11.68 -7.00
N PRO A 275 22.58 -12.17 -8.25
CA PRO A 275 21.45 -12.61 -9.04
C PRO A 275 20.66 -13.66 -8.25
N GLY A 276 19.47 -13.29 -7.82
CA GLY A 276 18.57 -14.24 -7.16
C GLY A 276 18.10 -15.29 -8.15
N LYS A 277 17.90 -16.53 -7.71
CA LYS A 277 17.22 -17.53 -8.56
C LYS A 277 15.86 -16.95 -8.99
N PRO A 278 15.50 -17.03 -10.28
CA PRO A 278 14.23 -16.54 -10.76
C PRO A 278 13.11 -17.24 -9.97
N ARG A 279 12.37 -16.50 -9.16
CA ARG A 279 11.17 -17.01 -8.49
C ARG A 279 10.14 -17.29 -9.59
N ARG A 280 9.70 -18.54 -9.73
CA ARG A 280 8.55 -18.87 -10.56
C ARG A 280 7.35 -18.06 -10.05
N LYS A 281 6.92 -17.07 -10.81
CA LYS A 281 5.68 -16.35 -10.51
C LYS A 281 4.52 -17.33 -10.73
N LYS A 282 3.60 -17.40 -9.75
CA LYS A 282 2.34 -18.11 -9.92
C LYS A 282 1.63 -17.52 -11.15
N PRO A 283 1.11 -18.34 -12.07
CA PRO A 283 0.37 -17.82 -13.23
C PRO A 283 -0.87 -17.07 -12.74
N LEU A 284 -1.26 -16.04 -13.49
CA LEU A 284 -2.50 -15.32 -13.21
C LEU A 284 -3.69 -16.29 -13.31
N PRO A 285 -4.70 -16.21 -12.41
CA PRO A 285 -5.89 -17.03 -12.49
C PRO A 285 -6.55 -16.96 -13.88
N GLU A 286 -7.16 -18.06 -14.32
CA GLU A 286 -7.75 -18.14 -15.66
C GLU A 286 -8.83 -17.06 -15.88
N ILE A 287 -9.71 -16.86 -14.90
CA ILE A 287 -10.72 -15.79 -14.93
C ILE A 287 -10.07 -14.44 -15.19
N CYS A 288 -8.98 -14.12 -14.51
CA CYS A 288 -8.27 -12.86 -14.68
C CYS A 288 -7.62 -12.73 -16.06
N ARG A 289 -7.10 -13.84 -16.63
CA ARG A 289 -6.60 -13.86 -18.02
C ARG A 289 -7.72 -13.61 -19.04
N ASN A 290 -8.91 -14.20 -18.81
CA ASN A 290 -10.07 -14.00 -19.67
C ASN A 290 -10.54 -12.54 -19.65
N ILE A 291 -10.58 -11.90 -18.47
CA ILE A 291 -10.88 -10.46 -18.36
C ILE A 291 -9.89 -9.64 -19.21
N LEU A 292 -8.60 -9.89 -19.09
CA LEU A 292 -7.58 -9.17 -19.88
C LEU A 292 -7.74 -9.39 -21.39
N SER A 293 -8.05 -10.60 -21.82
CA SER A 293 -8.24 -10.89 -23.25
C SER A 293 -9.49 -10.21 -23.84
N GLN A 294 -10.50 -9.97 -23.03
CA GLN A 294 -11.78 -9.37 -23.45
C GLN A 294 -11.77 -7.83 -23.37
N HIS A 295 -11.05 -7.27 -22.40
CA HIS A 295 -11.16 -5.85 -22.04
C HIS A 295 -9.82 -5.10 -22.01
N GLY A 296 -8.70 -5.81 -21.95
CA GLY A 296 -7.38 -5.20 -21.77
C GLY A 296 -6.68 -4.72 -23.06
N GLY A 297 -7.29 -4.89 -24.20
CA GLY A 297 -6.74 -4.62 -25.53
C GLY A 297 -7.42 -3.48 -26.30
N GLN A 298 -8.19 -2.63 -25.65
CA GLN A 298 -8.83 -1.46 -26.27
C GLN A 298 -8.07 -0.19 -26.00
#